data_bb20b1937ab5815a4c91928e2bd31429
#
_entry.id   bb20b1937ab5815a4c91928e2bd31429
#
_cell.length_a   1.000
_cell.length_b   1.000
_cell.length_c   1.000
_cell.angle_alpha   90.00
_cell.angle_beta   90.00
_cell.angle_gamma   90.00
#
_symmetry.space_group_name_H-M   'P 1'
#
loop_
_entity.id
_entity.type
_entity.pdbx_description
1 polymer ?
#
loop_
_entity_poly.entity_id
_entity_poly.type
_entity_poly.pdbx_seq_one_letter_code
_entity_poly.pdbx_strand_id
1 'polypeptide(L)'
;MKGDGKLTTKKIEIEDFNEIKVDGVIDFNYVQSDATPTIEVTVDGNLHPYVNIEVKDRTLSVGFKGAKVDHFTKFIVKTNSKWLASAKVTGNANLMINSVLNGDETTIKANANSLVQFKQPVKVGKLALKVAGSANMVVNDVTADKVELDIDGDGSITVKKGTAKEGDFSIVTKGDIHAFGLSIPKINCKVTGNGLAEITPTQNLKAQIVGKGNIRYQGPTAVDQRVIGKGKVEEVVK
;
A
#
# COMPACT_ATOMS: atom_id res chain seq x y z
N MET A 1 2.55 -11.43 28.25
CA MET A 1 3.86 -10.78 28.60
C MET A 1 3.74 -9.29 28.46
N LYS A 2 4.47 -8.53 29.32
CA LYS A 2 4.53 -7.06 29.22
C LYS A 2 5.96 -6.61 28.93
N GLY A 3 6.12 -5.56 28.14
CA GLY A 3 7.37 -4.82 27.99
C GLY A 3 7.76 -4.13 29.31
N ASP A 4 9.05 -3.92 29.48
CA ASP A 4 9.63 -3.28 30.68
C ASP A 4 9.71 -1.75 30.59
N GLY A 5 9.22 -1.18 29.50
CA GLY A 5 9.23 0.26 29.25
C GLY A 5 10.59 0.83 28.82
N LYS A 6 11.65 -0.02 28.69
CA LYS A 6 12.99 0.41 28.32
C LYS A 6 13.31 -0.01 26.91
N LEU A 7 13.15 0.90 25.95
CA LEU A 7 13.44 0.62 24.56
C LEU A 7 14.94 0.38 24.35
N THR A 8 15.26 -0.72 23.69
CA THR A 8 16.61 -1.03 23.23
C THR A 8 16.58 -1.43 21.76
N THR A 9 17.70 -1.23 21.07
CA THR A 9 17.83 -1.49 19.64
C THR A 9 18.86 -2.58 19.40
N LYS A 10 18.51 -3.55 18.56
CA LYS A 10 19.44 -4.54 18.03
C LYS A 10 19.49 -4.45 16.52
N LYS A 11 20.70 -4.53 15.97
CA LYS A 11 20.97 -4.55 14.53
C LYS A 11 21.70 -5.83 14.17
N ILE A 12 21.22 -6.51 13.12
CA ILE A 12 21.86 -7.71 12.56
C ILE A 12 21.88 -7.64 11.03
N GLU A 13 22.82 -8.33 10.41
CA GLU A 13 22.80 -8.64 8.99
C GLU A 13 21.82 -9.78 8.73
N ILE A 14 21.14 -9.72 7.59
CA ILE A 14 20.19 -10.74 7.16
C ILE A 14 20.43 -11.09 5.69
N GLU A 15 19.86 -12.20 5.24
CA GLU A 15 19.83 -12.55 3.83
C GLU A 15 19.00 -11.53 3.03
N ASP A 16 19.35 -11.36 1.75
CA ASP A 16 18.59 -10.47 0.86
C ASP A 16 17.18 -11.03 0.60
N PHE A 17 16.22 -10.14 0.54
CA PHE A 17 14.81 -10.46 0.34
C PHE A 17 14.20 -9.51 -0.69
N ASN A 18 13.06 -9.90 -1.25
CA ASN A 18 12.26 -9.05 -2.13
C ASN A 18 10.78 -9.05 -1.75
N GLU A 19 10.42 -9.75 -0.70
CA GLU A 19 9.07 -9.77 -0.15
C GLU A 19 9.09 -9.45 1.35
N ILE A 20 8.08 -8.73 1.81
CA ILE A 20 7.89 -8.36 3.23
C ILE A 20 6.54 -8.88 3.71
N LYS A 21 6.54 -9.48 4.90
CA LYS A 21 5.34 -9.91 5.60
C LYS A 21 5.34 -9.34 7.01
N VAL A 22 4.42 -8.42 7.27
CA VAL A 22 4.28 -7.77 8.57
C VAL A 22 2.87 -7.99 9.09
N ASP A 23 2.76 -8.44 10.33
CA ASP A 23 1.49 -8.64 11.02
C ASP A 23 1.59 -8.16 12.47
N GLY A 24 0.54 -7.50 12.94
CA GLY A 24 0.43 -7.01 14.31
C GLY A 24 0.56 -5.50 14.45
N VAL A 25 1.22 -5.03 15.52
CA VAL A 25 1.41 -3.60 15.83
C VAL A 25 2.88 -3.28 15.66
N ILE A 26 3.30 -2.92 14.45
CA ILE A 26 4.71 -2.71 14.08
C ILE A 26 4.83 -1.47 13.20
N ASP A 27 5.77 -0.59 13.52
CA ASP A 27 6.20 0.51 12.65
C ASP A 27 7.37 0.04 11.80
N PHE A 28 7.11 -0.36 10.56
CA PHE A 28 8.08 -0.96 9.66
C PHE A 28 8.60 0.07 8.65
N ASN A 29 9.89 0.33 8.67
CA ASN A 29 10.57 1.27 7.78
C ASN A 29 11.44 0.52 6.78
N TYR A 30 11.16 0.69 5.50
CA TYR A 30 11.88 0.05 4.41
C TYR A 30 12.62 1.06 3.54
N VAL A 31 13.82 0.67 3.11
CA VAL A 31 14.65 1.41 2.14
C VAL A 31 15.12 0.44 1.06
N GLN A 32 14.89 0.76 -0.21
CA GLN A 32 15.53 0.06 -1.32
C GLN A 32 16.99 0.54 -1.43
N SER A 33 17.94 -0.38 -1.40
CA SER A 33 19.37 -0.06 -1.41
C SER A 33 20.20 -1.28 -1.83
N ASP A 34 21.30 -1.05 -2.55
CA ASP A 34 22.30 -2.07 -2.90
C ASP A 34 23.27 -2.41 -1.76
N ALA A 35 23.16 -1.73 -0.61
CA ALA A 35 23.95 -2.06 0.57
C ALA A 35 23.59 -3.44 1.13
N THR A 36 24.51 -4.07 1.86
CA THR A 36 24.24 -5.32 2.58
C THR A 36 22.94 -5.23 3.37
N PRO A 37 22.02 -6.18 3.19
CA PRO A 37 20.76 -6.16 3.91
C PRO A 37 20.97 -6.28 5.41
N THR A 38 20.34 -5.36 6.14
CA THR A 38 20.36 -5.34 7.61
C THR A 38 18.96 -5.14 8.14
N ILE A 39 18.72 -5.59 9.35
CA ILE A 39 17.53 -5.26 10.11
C ILE A 39 17.90 -4.69 11.46
N GLU A 40 17.26 -3.56 11.79
CA GLU A 40 17.35 -2.89 13.06
C GLU A 40 15.99 -2.98 13.74
N VAL A 41 15.95 -3.56 14.94
CA VAL A 41 14.71 -3.73 15.72
C VAL A 41 14.83 -3.00 17.04
N THR A 42 13.89 -2.08 17.26
CA THR A 42 13.73 -1.36 18.52
C THR A 42 12.44 -1.81 19.19
N VAL A 43 12.57 -2.34 20.39
CA VAL A 43 11.48 -2.85 21.23
C VAL A 43 11.89 -2.78 22.71
N ASP A 44 10.95 -2.98 23.62
CA ASP A 44 11.28 -3.13 25.07
C ASP A 44 12.33 -4.22 25.25
N GLY A 45 13.37 -3.93 26.05
CA GLY A 45 14.58 -4.75 26.13
C GLY A 45 14.34 -6.21 26.50
N ASN A 46 13.38 -6.45 27.40
CA ASN A 46 12.99 -7.80 27.84
C ASN A 46 12.22 -8.58 26.75
N LEU A 47 11.77 -7.94 25.67
CA LEU A 47 11.01 -8.58 24.59
C LEU A 47 11.89 -9.05 23.43
N HIS A 48 13.14 -8.62 23.30
CA HIS A 48 14.02 -9.07 22.23
C HIS A 48 14.13 -10.59 22.06
N PRO A 49 14.16 -11.41 23.13
CA PRO A 49 14.23 -12.87 22.97
C PRO A 49 13.00 -13.49 22.27
N TYR A 50 11.90 -12.74 22.22
CA TYR A 50 10.64 -13.19 21.61
C TYR A 50 10.41 -12.57 20.21
N VAL A 51 11.26 -11.67 19.77
CA VAL A 51 11.21 -11.15 18.40
C VAL A 51 11.67 -12.25 17.44
N ASN A 52 10.81 -12.60 16.49
CA ASN A 52 11.15 -13.46 15.37
C ASN A 52 11.55 -12.61 14.17
N ILE A 53 12.70 -12.88 13.61
CA ILE A 53 13.18 -12.33 12.34
C ILE A 53 13.55 -13.53 11.47
N GLU A 54 12.85 -13.71 10.37
CA GLU A 54 13.06 -14.84 9.48
C GLU A 54 13.04 -14.37 8.02
N VAL A 55 14.08 -14.74 7.28
CA VAL A 55 14.08 -14.66 5.81
C VAL A 55 13.95 -16.07 5.27
N LYS A 56 12.85 -16.36 4.61
CA LYS A 56 12.56 -17.65 3.98
C LYS A 56 11.98 -17.43 2.59
N ASP A 57 12.52 -18.16 1.61
CA ASP A 57 12.08 -18.05 0.22
C ASP A 57 12.03 -16.58 -0.25
N ARG A 58 13.07 -15.78 0.13
CA ARG A 58 13.19 -14.33 -0.12
C ARG A 58 12.09 -13.47 0.51
N THR A 59 11.35 -13.99 1.47
CA THR A 59 10.32 -13.27 2.24
C THR A 59 10.85 -12.97 3.64
N LEU A 60 10.99 -11.68 3.97
CA LEU A 60 11.26 -11.24 5.33
C LEU A 60 9.97 -11.20 6.14
N SER A 61 9.94 -11.97 7.22
CA SER A 61 8.86 -11.98 8.20
C SER A 61 9.36 -11.48 9.54
N VAL A 62 8.65 -10.53 10.15
CA VAL A 62 9.00 -9.97 11.46
C VAL A 62 7.75 -9.93 12.34
N GLY A 63 7.92 -10.35 13.60
CA GLY A 63 6.84 -10.38 14.58
C GLY A 63 7.28 -10.95 15.92
N PHE A 64 6.36 -11.27 16.79
CA PHE A 64 6.64 -12.02 18.02
C PHE A 64 6.36 -13.51 17.81
N LYS A 65 7.24 -14.37 18.35
CA LYS A 65 7.12 -15.83 18.27
C LYS A 65 6.90 -16.44 19.64
N GLY A 66 5.93 -17.33 19.74
CA GLY A 66 5.76 -18.25 20.88
C GLY A 66 5.30 -17.62 22.19
N ALA A 67 5.03 -16.31 22.21
CA ALA A 67 4.54 -15.62 23.38
C ALA A 67 3.40 -14.66 23.02
N LYS A 68 2.34 -14.67 23.85
CA LYS A 68 1.34 -13.63 23.79
C LYS A 68 1.92 -12.37 24.46
N VAL A 69 2.29 -11.39 23.65
CA VAL A 69 2.74 -10.08 24.11
C VAL A 69 1.52 -9.17 24.16
N ASP A 70 1.11 -8.81 25.39
CA ASP A 70 -0.13 -8.06 25.60
C ASP A 70 0.08 -6.54 25.55
N HIS A 71 1.25 -6.08 26.07
CA HIS A 71 1.59 -4.66 26.11
C HIS A 71 3.08 -4.46 25.88
N PHE A 72 3.41 -3.51 25.02
CA PHE A 72 4.77 -3.04 24.79
C PHE A 72 4.75 -1.55 24.41
N THR A 73 5.89 -0.89 24.59
CA THR A 73 6.01 0.56 24.35
C THR A 73 5.96 0.87 22.86
N LYS A 74 6.82 0.22 22.07
CA LYS A 74 6.89 0.32 20.61
C LYS A 74 7.54 -0.92 20.02
N PHE A 75 7.22 -1.21 18.77
CA PHE A 75 7.94 -2.17 17.95
C PHE A 75 8.28 -1.50 16.62
N ILE A 76 9.53 -1.08 16.49
CA ILE A 76 10.01 -0.38 15.29
C ILE A 76 11.01 -1.25 14.58
N VAL A 77 10.84 -1.40 13.27
CA VAL A 77 11.75 -2.13 12.38
C VAL A 77 12.27 -1.18 11.32
N LYS A 78 13.60 -1.22 11.07
CA LYS A 78 14.21 -0.58 9.91
C LYS A 78 15.02 -1.61 9.15
N THR A 79 14.86 -1.67 7.84
CA THR A 79 15.54 -2.66 7.00
C THR A 79 15.71 -2.17 5.57
N ASN A 80 16.59 -2.85 4.84
CA ASN A 80 16.85 -2.58 3.43
C ASN A 80 16.98 -3.87 2.63
N SER A 81 16.65 -3.80 1.34
CA SER A 81 16.97 -4.83 0.35
C SER A 81 17.18 -4.19 -1.03
N LYS A 82 17.69 -4.95 -1.98
CA LYS A 82 17.99 -4.43 -3.33
C LYS A 82 16.76 -3.99 -4.08
N TRP A 83 15.63 -4.66 -3.89
CA TRP A 83 14.35 -4.33 -4.53
C TRP A 83 13.19 -4.95 -3.75
N LEU A 84 11.99 -4.42 -3.96
CA LEU A 84 10.77 -4.89 -3.32
C LEU A 84 9.74 -5.31 -4.36
N ALA A 85 9.53 -6.62 -4.50
CA ALA A 85 8.51 -7.19 -5.37
C ALA A 85 7.14 -7.17 -4.73
N SER A 86 7.07 -7.51 -3.43
CA SER A 86 5.79 -7.51 -2.73
C SER A 86 5.91 -7.17 -1.25
N ALA A 87 4.82 -6.63 -0.69
CA ALA A 87 4.64 -6.55 0.75
C ALA A 87 3.19 -6.88 1.14
N LYS A 88 3.05 -7.64 2.23
CA LYS A 88 1.77 -7.90 2.89
C LYS A 88 1.80 -7.31 4.29
N VAL A 89 0.92 -6.35 4.54
CA VAL A 89 0.81 -5.63 5.81
C VAL A 89 -0.56 -5.89 6.41
N THR A 90 -0.59 -6.39 7.64
CA THR A 90 -1.83 -6.85 8.29
C THR A 90 -1.88 -6.36 9.74
N GLY A 91 -3.07 -6.32 10.32
CA GLY A 91 -3.29 -5.89 11.70
C GLY A 91 -3.34 -4.36 11.82
N ASN A 92 -2.61 -3.82 12.79
CA ASN A 92 -2.41 -2.37 12.98
C ASN A 92 -0.97 -1.96 12.61
N ALA A 93 -0.37 -2.64 11.64
CA ALA A 93 0.99 -2.35 11.21
C ALA A 93 1.05 -1.14 10.28
N ASN A 94 2.15 -0.40 10.39
CA ASN A 94 2.49 0.70 9.50
C ASN A 94 3.70 0.32 8.66
N LEU A 95 3.61 0.39 7.33
CA LEU A 95 4.76 0.25 6.43
C LEU A 95 5.09 1.60 5.82
N MET A 96 6.28 2.11 6.11
CA MET A 96 6.83 3.31 5.50
C MET A 96 7.95 2.96 4.53
N ILE A 97 7.77 3.31 3.26
CA ILE A 97 8.77 3.14 2.20
C ILE A 97 9.46 4.49 2.04
N ASN A 98 10.71 4.58 2.53
CA ASN A 98 11.42 5.83 2.73
C ASN A 98 12.43 6.16 1.61
N SER A 99 12.57 5.29 0.62
CA SER A 99 13.41 5.49 -0.58
C SER A 99 12.58 5.52 -1.84
N VAL A 100 13.18 5.98 -2.93
CA VAL A 100 12.64 5.73 -4.27
C VAL A 100 12.54 4.21 -4.46
N LEU A 101 11.38 3.74 -4.93
CA LEU A 101 11.23 2.37 -5.40
C LEU A 101 11.45 2.32 -6.91
N ASN A 102 12.35 1.44 -7.34
CA ASN A 102 12.57 1.14 -8.74
C ASN A 102 12.42 -0.38 -8.96
N GLY A 103 11.86 -0.77 -10.08
CA GLY A 103 11.70 -2.19 -10.42
C GLY A 103 10.73 -2.44 -11.56
N ASP A 104 10.55 -3.71 -11.92
CA ASP A 104 9.61 -4.10 -12.95
C ASP A 104 8.17 -4.11 -12.43
N GLU A 105 7.96 -4.76 -11.30
CA GLU A 105 6.63 -4.88 -10.67
C GLU A 105 6.74 -4.79 -9.15
N THR A 106 5.80 -4.04 -8.54
CA THR A 106 5.63 -4.00 -7.08
C THR A 106 4.17 -4.17 -6.72
N THR A 107 3.87 -5.15 -5.88
CA THR A 107 2.53 -5.41 -5.36
C THR A 107 2.49 -5.23 -3.84
N ILE A 108 1.65 -4.31 -3.36
CA ILE A 108 1.45 -4.10 -1.92
C ILE A 108 0.01 -4.47 -1.55
N LYS A 109 -0.11 -5.28 -0.50
CA LYS A 109 -1.40 -5.68 0.08
C LYS A 109 -1.50 -5.18 1.52
N ALA A 110 -2.47 -4.34 1.80
CA ALA A 110 -2.77 -3.84 3.14
C ALA A 110 -4.12 -4.34 3.60
N ASN A 111 -4.18 -4.93 4.78
CA ASN A 111 -5.38 -5.53 5.34
C ASN A 111 -5.68 -4.99 6.75
N ALA A 112 -6.91 -5.19 7.21
CA ALA A 112 -7.40 -4.76 8.52
C ALA A 112 -7.30 -3.22 8.69
N ASN A 113 -6.55 -2.71 9.68
CA ASN A 113 -6.38 -1.27 9.93
C ASN A 113 -4.96 -0.79 9.60
N SER A 114 -4.26 -1.51 8.74
CA SER A 114 -2.87 -1.17 8.41
C SER A 114 -2.75 0.10 7.56
N LEU A 115 -1.58 0.73 7.66
CA LEU A 115 -1.23 1.92 6.90
C LEU A 115 0.03 1.68 6.08
N VAL A 116 -0.01 2.00 4.78
CA VAL A 116 1.18 1.98 3.92
C VAL A 116 1.43 3.37 3.35
N GLN A 117 2.66 3.86 3.47
CA GLN A 117 3.05 5.17 2.96
C GLN A 117 4.32 5.10 2.12
N PHE A 118 4.22 5.53 0.88
CA PHE A 118 5.37 5.76 0.01
C PHE A 118 5.80 7.22 0.15
N LYS A 119 6.89 7.46 0.88
CA LYS A 119 7.40 8.80 1.17
C LYS A 119 8.16 9.41 -0.01
N GLN A 120 8.74 8.57 -0.86
CA GLN A 120 9.52 8.92 -2.03
C GLN A 120 8.85 8.41 -3.32
N PRO A 121 9.26 8.87 -4.51
CA PRO A 121 8.69 8.41 -5.76
C PRO A 121 8.78 6.90 -5.99
N VAL A 122 7.76 6.37 -6.66
CA VAL A 122 7.71 4.99 -7.16
C VAL A 122 7.90 5.02 -8.68
N LYS A 123 8.89 4.29 -9.20
CA LYS A 123 9.22 4.20 -10.63
C LYS A 123 9.30 2.72 -11.01
N VAL A 124 8.21 2.18 -11.49
CA VAL A 124 8.08 0.73 -11.78
C VAL A 124 7.35 0.49 -13.09
N GLY A 125 7.54 -0.67 -13.69
CA GLY A 125 6.72 -1.08 -14.83
C GLY A 125 5.25 -1.24 -14.41
N LYS A 126 5.01 -1.94 -13.29
CA LYS A 126 3.66 -2.14 -12.75
C LYS A 126 3.61 -1.88 -11.25
N LEU A 127 2.65 -1.05 -10.82
CA LEU A 127 2.30 -0.87 -9.40
C LEU A 127 0.91 -1.42 -9.13
N ALA A 128 0.79 -2.43 -8.27
CA ALA A 128 -0.48 -2.97 -7.81
C ALA A 128 -0.67 -2.71 -6.31
N LEU A 129 -1.70 -1.95 -5.97
CA LEU A 129 -2.07 -1.62 -4.58
C LEU A 129 -3.41 -2.25 -4.25
N LYS A 130 -3.44 -3.11 -3.24
CA LYS A 130 -4.63 -3.85 -2.83
C LYS A 130 -4.94 -3.61 -1.37
N VAL A 131 -6.10 -3.04 -1.10
CA VAL A 131 -6.60 -2.75 0.23
C VAL A 131 -7.76 -3.68 0.54
N ALA A 132 -7.75 -4.28 1.74
CA ALA A 132 -8.87 -5.03 2.29
C ALA A 132 -9.20 -4.55 3.71
N GLY A 133 -10.48 -4.53 4.06
CA GLY A 133 -10.95 -3.98 5.34
C GLY A 133 -10.85 -2.46 5.38
N SER A 134 -10.30 -1.90 6.45
CA SER A 134 -10.19 -0.45 6.68
C SER A 134 -8.75 0.08 6.51
N ALA A 135 -7.90 -0.67 5.82
CA ALA A 135 -6.52 -0.26 5.60
C ALA A 135 -6.42 0.95 4.66
N ASN A 136 -5.32 1.69 4.77
CA ASN A 136 -5.10 2.88 3.95
C ASN A 136 -3.72 2.87 3.30
N MET A 137 -3.65 3.34 2.06
CA MET A 137 -2.39 3.52 1.35
C MET A 137 -2.25 4.94 0.83
N VAL A 138 -1.04 5.51 0.93
CA VAL A 138 -0.72 6.84 0.41
C VAL A 138 0.55 6.77 -0.44
N VAL A 139 0.44 7.15 -1.70
CA VAL A 139 1.55 7.28 -2.65
C VAL A 139 1.76 8.76 -2.96
N ASN A 140 2.97 9.28 -2.69
CA ASN A 140 3.26 10.69 -2.95
C ASN A 140 3.47 10.97 -4.42
N ASP A 141 4.16 10.09 -5.15
CA ASP A 141 4.47 10.25 -6.56
C ASP A 141 4.66 8.88 -7.24
N VAL A 142 4.12 8.69 -8.44
CA VAL A 142 4.27 7.45 -9.19
C VAL A 142 4.53 7.71 -10.68
N THR A 143 5.44 6.92 -11.23
CA THR A 143 5.65 6.79 -12.67
C THR A 143 5.64 5.30 -13.00
N ALA A 144 4.69 4.85 -13.80
CA ALA A 144 4.54 3.44 -14.14
C ALA A 144 4.03 3.24 -15.58
N ASP A 145 4.17 2.03 -16.11
CA ASP A 145 3.44 1.65 -17.31
C ASP A 145 1.99 1.30 -16.95
N LYS A 146 1.78 0.58 -15.84
CA LYS A 146 0.46 0.18 -15.38
C LYS A 146 0.29 0.43 -13.88
N VAL A 147 -0.88 0.97 -13.51
CA VAL A 147 -1.30 1.12 -12.11
C VAL A 147 -2.61 0.35 -11.89
N GLU A 148 -2.60 -0.56 -10.92
CA GLU A 148 -3.79 -1.29 -10.45
C GLU A 148 -4.11 -0.85 -9.01
N LEU A 149 -5.34 -0.38 -8.78
CA LEU A 149 -5.84 0.04 -7.47
C LEU A 149 -7.10 -0.75 -7.14
N ASP A 150 -6.99 -1.66 -6.18
CA ASP A 150 -8.08 -2.54 -5.76
C ASP A 150 -8.46 -2.29 -4.30
N ILE A 151 -9.73 -2.04 -4.02
CA ILE A 151 -10.25 -1.90 -2.67
C ILE A 151 -11.41 -2.86 -2.46
N ASP A 152 -11.28 -3.72 -1.45
CA ASP A 152 -12.35 -4.60 -0.93
C ASP A 152 -12.56 -4.28 0.55
N GLY A 153 -13.47 -3.36 0.83
CA GLY A 153 -13.78 -2.89 2.19
C GLY A 153 -14.05 -1.39 2.25
N ASP A 154 -13.74 -0.80 3.40
CA ASP A 154 -14.01 0.60 3.74
C ASP A 154 -12.72 1.46 3.74
N GLY A 155 -11.59 0.89 3.33
CA GLY A 155 -10.30 1.57 3.31
C GLY A 155 -10.13 2.54 2.13
N SER A 156 -8.93 3.12 2.02
CA SER A 156 -8.65 4.10 0.96
C SER A 156 -7.28 3.92 0.30
N ILE A 157 -7.19 4.35 -0.96
CA ILE A 157 -5.93 4.52 -1.67
C ILE A 157 -5.86 5.96 -2.17
N THR A 158 -4.81 6.68 -1.76
CA THR A 158 -4.53 8.04 -2.22
C THR A 158 -3.26 8.07 -3.06
N VAL A 159 -3.34 8.54 -4.30
CA VAL A 159 -2.19 8.84 -5.15
C VAL A 159 -2.16 10.35 -5.39
N LYS A 160 -1.16 11.04 -4.79
CA LYS A 160 -1.15 12.51 -4.80
C LYS A 160 -0.77 13.10 -6.15
N LYS A 161 0.18 12.47 -6.86
CA LYS A 161 0.59 12.86 -8.20
C LYS A 161 1.25 11.72 -8.95
N GLY A 162 1.37 11.87 -10.26
CA GLY A 162 2.10 10.93 -11.09
C GLY A 162 1.53 10.74 -12.49
N THR A 163 2.11 9.78 -13.20
CA THR A 163 1.69 9.38 -14.54
C THR A 163 1.78 7.87 -14.71
N ALA A 164 0.86 7.31 -15.48
CA ALA A 164 0.98 5.94 -15.97
C ALA A 164 0.42 5.85 -17.41
N LYS A 165 0.65 4.74 -18.11
CA LYS A 165 0.09 4.51 -19.45
C LYS A 165 -1.31 3.93 -19.38
N GLU A 166 -1.56 3.04 -18.42
CA GLU A 166 -2.84 2.36 -18.20
C GLU A 166 -3.19 2.27 -16.72
N GLY A 167 -4.49 2.33 -16.41
CA GLY A 167 -5.02 2.19 -15.06
C GLY A 167 -6.21 1.24 -15.00
N ASP A 168 -6.17 0.30 -14.07
CA ASP A 168 -7.29 -0.58 -13.73
C ASP A 168 -7.66 -0.36 -12.25
N PHE A 169 -8.83 0.22 -11.99
CA PHE A 169 -9.28 0.60 -10.66
C PHE A 169 -10.57 -0.14 -10.30
N SER A 170 -10.60 -0.72 -9.12
CA SER A 170 -11.76 -1.48 -8.64
C SER A 170 -12.06 -1.14 -7.18
N ILE A 171 -13.34 -0.87 -6.90
CA ILE A 171 -13.85 -0.70 -5.54
C ILE A 171 -15.01 -1.65 -5.35
N VAL A 172 -14.93 -2.44 -4.28
CA VAL A 172 -16.03 -3.26 -3.79
C VAL A 172 -16.39 -2.79 -2.39
N THR A 173 -17.67 -2.54 -2.12
CA THR A 173 -18.29 -2.02 -0.91
C THR A 173 -18.26 -0.49 -0.77
N LYS A 174 -17.40 0.14 0.07
CA LYS A 174 -17.50 1.58 0.40
C LYS A 174 -16.17 2.34 0.31
N GLY A 175 -15.09 1.66 -0.07
CA GLY A 175 -13.78 2.28 -0.07
C GLY A 175 -13.63 3.42 -1.08
N ASP A 176 -12.56 4.22 -0.92
CA ASP A 176 -12.34 5.41 -1.71
C ASP A 176 -10.97 5.42 -2.40
N ILE A 177 -10.96 5.74 -3.69
CA ILE A 177 -9.74 6.01 -4.47
C ILE A 177 -9.65 7.52 -4.72
N HIS A 178 -8.61 8.15 -4.20
CA HIS A 178 -8.28 9.56 -4.41
C HIS A 178 -7.05 9.68 -5.31
N ALA A 179 -7.24 9.82 -6.61
CA ALA A 179 -6.18 9.81 -7.62
C ALA A 179 -6.33 10.94 -8.66
N PHE A 180 -6.89 12.09 -8.29
CA PHE A 180 -6.95 13.24 -9.20
C PHE A 180 -5.57 13.74 -9.65
N GLY A 181 -4.53 13.54 -8.85
CA GLY A 181 -3.17 13.90 -9.20
C GLY A 181 -2.47 12.91 -10.14
N LEU A 182 -3.08 11.77 -10.45
CA LEU A 182 -2.52 10.73 -11.30
C LEU A 182 -3.11 10.79 -12.71
N SER A 183 -2.33 11.24 -13.69
CA SER A 183 -2.76 11.36 -15.09
C SER A 183 -2.49 10.07 -15.86
N ILE A 184 -3.54 9.49 -16.44
CA ILE A 184 -3.48 8.23 -17.17
C ILE A 184 -4.28 8.33 -18.48
N PRO A 185 -3.72 8.01 -19.65
CA PRO A 185 -4.47 8.04 -20.91
C PRO A 185 -5.71 7.14 -20.90
N LYS A 186 -5.60 5.93 -20.40
CA LYS A 186 -6.68 4.94 -20.42
C LYS A 186 -6.95 4.41 -19.03
N ILE A 187 -8.15 4.61 -18.52
CA ILE A 187 -8.58 4.08 -17.21
C ILE A 187 -9.81 3.19 -17.38
N ASN A 188 -9.75 1.98 -16.84
CA ASN A 188 -10.91 1.16 -16.53
C ASN A 188 -11.23 1.33 -15.04
N CYS A 189 -12.41 1.82 -14.70
CA CYS A 189 -12.83 2.04 -13.33
C CYS A 189 -14.15 1.33 -13.04
N LYS A 190 -14.15 0.44 -12.05
CA LYS A 190 -15.33 -0.29 -11.61
C LYS A 190 -15.63 -0.01 -10.15
N VAL A 191 -16.85 0.43 -9.85
CA VAL A 191 -17.35 0.62 -8.49
C VAL A 191 -18.56 -0.27 -8.26
N THR A 192 -18.47 -1.16 -7.28
CA THR A 192 -19.57 -2.03 -6.84
C THR A 192 -19.89 -1.70 -5.39
N GLY A 193 -21.07 -1.15 -5.14
CA GLY A 193 -21.50 -0.69 -3.81
C GLY A 193 -21.62 0.82 -3.71
N ASN A 194 -21.01 1.44 -2.70
CA ASN A 194 -21.19 2.87 -2.37
C ASN A 194 -19.87 3.68 -2.41
N GLY A 195 -18.77 3.09 -2.91
CA GLY A 195 -17.45 3.74 -2.92
C GLY A 195 -17.34 4.93 -3.86
N LEU A 196 -16.25 5.69 -3.70
CA LEU A 196 -15.91 6.86 -4.52
C LEU A 196 -14.58 6.65 -5.24
N ALA A 197 -14.55 6.89 -6.55
CA ALA A 197 -13.30 6.98 -7.30
C ALA A 197 -13.14 8.41 -7.86
N GLU A 198 -12.00 9.06 -7.54
CA GLU A 198 -11.58 10.36 -8.05
C GLU A 198 -10.36 10.18 -8.93
N ILE A 199 -10.49 10.38 -10.25
CA ILE A 199 -9.51 9.95 -11.24
C ILE A 199 -9.28 10.99 -12.35
N THR A 200 -8.15 10.93 -13.04
CA THR A 200 -7.83 11.84 -14.16
C THR A 200 -7.43 11.07 -15.41
N PRO A 201 -8.42 10.51 -16.14
CA PRO A 201 -8.20 9.96 -17.46
C PRO A 201 -7.95 11.11 -18.48
N THR A 202 -7.00 10.93 -19.41
CA THR A 202 -6.68 11.98 -20.39
C THR A 202 -7.07 11.65 -21.83
N GLN A 203 -7.54 10.41 -22.10
CA GLN A 203 -8.01 9.98 -23.42
C GLN A 203 -9.32 9.19 -23.32
N ASN A 204 -9.32 8.07 -22.58
CA ASN A 204 -10.46 7.16 -22.49
C ASN A 204 -10.75 6.75 -21.06
N LEU A 205 -12.00 6.82 -20.66
CA LEU A 205 -12.53 6.29 -19.41
C LEU A 205 -13.60 5.24 -19.69
N LYS A 206 -13.35 4.00 -19.26
CA LYS A 206 -14.40 2.98 -19.14
C LYS A 206 -14.88 2.94 -17.70
N ALA A 207 -16.08 3.44 -17.44
CA ALA A 207 -16.65 3.56 -16.12
C ALA A 207 -17.81 2.57 -15.93
N GLN A 208 -17.74 1.74 -14.89
CA GLN A 208 -18.81 0.81 -14.54
C GLN A 208 -19.22 1.01 -13.08
N ILE A 209 -20.51 1.20 -12.83
CA ILE A 209 -21.05 1.33 -11.48
C ILE A 209 -22.19 0.33 -11.31
N VAL A 210 -22.14 -0.43 -10.21
CA VAL A 210 -23.23 -1.27 -9.72
C VAL A 210 -23.54 -0.86 -8.28
N GLY A 211 -24.61 -0.10 -8.05
CA GLY A 211 -25.01 0.38 -6.72
C GLY A 211 -25.21 1.90 -6.65
N LYS A 212 -24.67 2.52 -5.59
CA LYS A 212 -24.82 3.96 -5.31
C LYS A 212 -23.49 4.71 -5.32
N GLY A 213 -22.37 4.03 -5.62
CA GLY A 213 -21.04 4.63 -5.66
C GLY A 213 -20.89 5.66 -6.78
N ASN A 214 -19.83 6.44 -6.73
CA ASN A 214 -19.59 7.51 -7.69
C ASN A 214 -18.20 7.42 -8.31
N ILE A 215 -18.10 7.78 -9.58
CA ILE A 215 -16.83 8.01 -10.27
C ILE A 215 -16.79 9.48 -10.67
N ARG A 216 -15.86 10.24 -10.10
CA ARG A 216 -15.60 11.63 -10.42
C ARG A 216 -14.31 11.72 -11.22
N TYR A 217 -14.36 12.36 -12.35
CA TYR A 217 -13.17 12.45 -13.20
C TYR A 217 -12.86 13.90 -13.61
N GLN A 218 -11.59 14.16 -13.93
CA GLN A 218 -11.09 15.41 -14.47
C GLN A 218 -10.35 15.15 -15.78
N GLY A 219 -10.42 16.09 -16.72
CA GLY A 219 -9.64 16.08 -17.95
C GLY A 219 -10.43 15.73 -19.22
N PRO A 220 -9.83 16.05 -20.37
CA PRO A 220 -10.44 15.79 -21.68
C PRO A 220 -10.42 14.28 -21.95
N THR A 221 -11.56 13.63 -21.84
CA THR A 221 -11.62 12.17 -22.03
C THR A 221 -12.92 11.75 -22.74
N ALA A 222 -12.84 10.71 -23.56
CA ALA A 222 -14.01 10.00 -24.04
C ALA A 222 -14.48 9.03 -22.94
N VAL A 223 -15.77 9.08 -22.62
CA VAL A 223 -16.36 8.29 -21.52
C VAL A 223 -17.30 7.23 -22.10
N ASP A 224 -16.97 5.96 -21.86
CA ASP A 224 -17.86 4.81 -22.01
C ASP A 224 -18.35 4.41 -20.62
N GLN A 225 -19.64 4.62 -20.34
CA GLN A 225 -20.19 4.38 -19.01
C GLN A 225 -21.36 3.40 -19.00
N ARG A 226 -21.35 2.57 -17.96
CA ARG A 226 -22.49 1.70 -17.61
C ARG A 226 -22.82 1.83 -16.13
N VAL A 227 -24.01 2.32 -15.83
CA VAL A 227 -24.51 2.50 -14.46
C VAL A 227 -25.72 1.63 -14.22
N ILE A 228 -25.65 0.79 -13.20
CA ILE A 228 -26.78 -0.03 -12.70
C ILE A 228 -27.00 0.40 -11.24
N GLY A 229 -28.05 1.16 -10.99
CA GLY A 229 -28.39 1.68 -9.67
C GLY A 229 -28.54 3.20 -9.63
N LYS A 230 -28.10 3.82 -8.51
CA LYS A 230 -28.23 5.27 -8.27
C LYS A 230 -26.90 6.02 -8.29
N GLY A 231 -25.82 5.32 -8.60
CA GLY A 231 -24.49 5.92 -8.72
C GLY A 231 -24.37 6.89 -9.89
N LYS A 232 -23.30 7.66 -9.90
CA LYS A 232 -23.06 8.69 -10.93
C LYS A 232 -21.64 8.68 -11.44
N VAL A 233 -21.48 8.99 -12.74
CA VAL A 233 -20.20 9.32 -13.36
C VAL A 233 -20.25 10.80 -13.70
N GLU A 234 -19.40 11.61 -13.05
CA GLU A 234 -19.48 13.07 -13.13
C GLU A 234 -18.11 13.68 -13.45
N GLU A 235 -18.10 14.62 -14.38
CA GLU A 235 -16.92 15.45 -14.64
C GLU A 235 -16.82 16.54 -13.56
N VAL A 236 -15.59 16.72 -13.03
CA VAL A 236 -15.26 17.78 -12.07
C VAL A 236 -14.38 18.82 -12.78
N VAL A 237 -14.92 19.98 -13.02
CA VAL A 237 -14.17 21.12 -13.56
C VAL A 237 -13.24 21.65 -12.47
N LYS A 238 -11.97 21.90 -12.83
CA LYS A 238 -10.99 22.56 -11.93
C LYS A 238 -11.31 24.02 -11.74
#